data_ec2db5abd31f79370035e37f99b502d0
#
_entry.id   ec2db5abd31f79370035e37f99b502d0
#
_cell.length_a   1.000
_cell.length_b   1.000
_cell.length_c   1.000
_cell.angle_alpha   90.00
_cell.angle_beta   90.00
_cell.angle_gamma   90.00
#
_symmetry.space_group_name_H-M   'P 1'
#
loop_
_entity.id
_entity.type
_entity.pdbx_description
1 polymer ?
#
loop_
_entity_poly.entity_id
_entity_poly.type
_entity_poly.pdbx_seq_one_letter_code
_entity_poly.pdbx_strand_id
1 'polypeptide(L)'
;MKLPYLLPLLAVAAAHAEEKTDLATADAYRPQYDFSPPPVITPQTPFGQPLENQFDYQRPWVNPSVAQNVSTNTTRPLQIEASIGNLGDQERLLYRQRGSNLYGAVQAYRLHLDDYKDGSGQRVHAGYTRDGEMAMLGFVPDARQEYRLGVVRDHIADDKQPQHQMDAVKTQRIVVNANARLGAQDQSNTINLTARHIELDRTANNYKLRTTAPNSPRVKMEVERSKTDLNADYRIQYGEQRSHIGLQYGRDSHNAERFALTPQGARRNAYRFADIHSDHYHLYYDHYWNLTPEHQISGGLSYDRLTADVKKKNTPSKIGEQNFPAPNQLWQQYYGRALNGKRTTSGVGAALAYEFRPSERQKYRIGVDSRIRQPENPERFTSLPGQNGMGWIGNPHLKPERHNHISLAATWQGTGWRDYGKVRNGDLAGAWQIEAAADYDKVHDFITYDRARGQNGIHKNDGNIISRNVDATLIGAEIGAAKSLSTNLAARSKIRYQYGENDSDNRALYHVRPLTADIALDWRDYAPFGSYNLGVNLHYAHKNSRRDSNKTTGLGLDYPTAGYATVNLYGSLQTRDRFAITLGVNNLFNRRYFAYNEQPHTAAINPNPVAAPERSVWLGFNYNF
;
A
#
# COMPACT_ATOMS: atom_id res chain seq x y z
N MET A 1 4.28 7.90 13.08
CA MET A 1 3.39 6.76 13.33
C MET A 1 3.33 6.55 14.84
N LYS A 2 2.18 6.75 15.46
CA LYS A 2 2.04 6.45 16.89
C LYS A 2 2.12 4.94 17.05
N LEU A 3 3.06 4.46 17.81
CA LEU A 3 3.30 3.03 18.13
C LEU A 3 2.18 2.29 18.93
N PRO A 4 0.97 2.82 19.21
CA PRO A 4 -0.05 2.05 19.91
C PRO A 4 -0.82 1.05 19.06
N TYR A 5 -0.42 0.78 17.81
CA TYR A 5 -1.22 -0.01 16.86
C TYR A 5 -0.53 -1.28 16.33
N LEU A 6 0.40 -1.86 17.08
CA LEU A 6 1.06 -3.09 16.62
C LEU A 6 0.32 -4.38 17.00
N LEU A 7 -0.69 -4.35 17.86
CA LEU A 7 -1.49 -5.53 18.18
C LEU A 7 -2.89 -5.56 17.55
N PRO A 8 -3.59 -4.42 17.33
CA PRO A 8 -4.71 -4.40 16.39
C PRO A 8 -4.27 -4.63 14.94
N LEU A 9 -2.97 -4.44 14.64
CA LEU A 9 -2.37 -4.77 13.35
C LEU A 9 -2.38 -6.27 13.01
N LEU A 10 -2.55 -7.18 13.94
CA LEU A 10 -2.71 -8.59 13.62
C LEU A 10 -4.01 -8.89 12.85
N ALA A 11 -5.09 -8.20 13.16
CA ALA A 11 -6.35 -8.34 12.42
C ALA A 11 -6.49 -7.34 11.27
N VAL A 12 -5.96 -6.12 11.45
CA VAL A 12 -6.03 -5.06 10.46
C VAL A 12 -4.90 -5.16 9.43
N ALA A 13 -3.73 -5.75 9.77
CA ALA A 13 -2.65 -5.97 8.80
C ALA A 13 -3.00 -7.08 7.80
N ALA A 14 -3.74 -8.12 8.16
CA ALA A 14 -4.23 -9.09 7.18
C ALA A 14 -5.25 -8.43 6.24
N ALA A 15 -6.21 -7.67 6.76
CA ALA A 15 -7.19 -6.96 5.93
C ALA A 15 -6.56 -5.78 5.15
N HIS A 16 -5.51 -5.13 5.68
CA HIS A 16 -4.79 -4.06 4.99
C HIS A 16 -3.71 -4.56 4.04
N ALA A 17 -3.08 -5.71 4.31
CA ALA A 17 -2.20 -6.37 3.35
C ALA A 17 -2.98 -6.89 2.14
N GLU A 18 -4.15 -7.49 2.36
CA GLU A 18 -5.06 -7.86 1.28
C GLU A 18 -5.55 -6.64 0.50
N GLU A 19 -5.87 -5.55 1.17
CA GLU A 19 -6.33 -4.33 0.51
C GLU A 19 -5.22 -3.59 -0.24
N LYS A 20 -3.98 -3.60 0.26
CA LYS A 20 -2.80 -3.15 -0.49
C LYS A 20 -2.53 -4.06 -1.69
N THR A 21 -2.66 -5.37 -1.54
CA THR A 21 -2.35 -6.32 -2.60
C THR A 21 -3.45 -6.41 -3.66
N ASP A 22 -4.68 -6.15 -3.29
CA ASP A 22 -5.83 -6.28 -4.19
C ASP A 22 -6.04 -5.06 -5.10
N LEU A 23 -5.77 -3.89 -4.60
CA LEU A 23 -5.54 -2.69 -5.42
C LEU A 23 -4.17 -2.77 -6.08
N ALA A 24 -3.22 -3.38 -5.41
CA ALA A 24 -1.86 -3.62 -5.83
C ALA A 24 -1.73 -4.55 -7.03
N THR A 25 -2.62 -5.46 -7.34
CA THR A 25 -2.56 -6.18 -8.63
C THR A 25 -3.01 -5.30 -9.80
N ALA A 26 -3.75 -4.23 -9.56
CA ALA A 26 -3.97 -3.16 -10.53
C ALA A 26 -2.95 -2.00 -10.37
N ASP A 27 -2.53 -1.67 -9.16
CA ASP A 27 -1.69 -0.53 -8.81
C ASP A 27 -0.31 -0.90 -8.20
N ALA A 28 -0.06 -2.13 -7.77
CA ALA A 28 1.21 -2.54 -7.12
C ALA A 28 2.41 -2.56 -8.06
N TYR A 29 2.15 -2.40 -9.31
CA TYR A 29 3.19 -2.26 -10.32
C TYR A 29 3.28 -0.85 -10.87
N ARG A 30 2.54 0.12 -10.30
CA ARG A 30 2.88 1.50 -10.56
C ARG A 30 4.20 1.78 -9.88
N PRO A 31 5.15 2.40 -10.58
CA PRO A 31 6.17 3.15 -9.89
C PRO A 31 5.41 4.05 -8.91
N GLN A 32 5.67 3.91 -7.62
CA GLN A 32 5.25 4.93 -6.67
C GLN A 32 6.16 6.13 -6.94
N TYR A 33 5.92 6.80 -8.06
CA TYR A 33 6.41 8.14 -8.21
C TYR A 33 5.73 8.91 -7.11
N ASP A 34 6.48 9.37 -6.17
CA ASP A 34 6.02 10.30 -5.18
C ASP A 34 5.84 11.66 -5.86
N PHE A 35 4.83 11.72 -6.73
CA PHE A 35 4.37 12.96 -7.37
C PHE A 35 3.49 13.76 -6.42
N SER A 36 3.21 13.22 -5.26
CA SER A 36 2.62 14.00 -4.19
C SER A 36 3.57 15.18 -3.96
N PRO A 37 3.06 16.41 -3.92
CA PRO A 37 3.86 17.49 -3.41
C PRO A 37 4.49 17.00 -2.11
N PRO A 38 5.81 17.26 -1.88
CA PRO A 38 6.42 16.88 -0.62
C PRO A 38 5.48 17.29 0.49
N PRO A 39 5.31 16.48 1.52
CA PRO A 39 4.33 16.75 2.54
C PRO A 39 4.49 18.22 2.92
N VAL A 40 3.41 18.96 2.85
CA VAL A 40 3.34 20.18 3.63
C VAL A 40 3.63 19.69 5.03
N ILE A 41 4.85 19.91 5.50
CA ILE A 41 5.25 19.53 6.84
C ILE A 41 4.35 20.34 7.73
N THR A 42 3.21 19.74 8.05
CA THR A 42 2.36 20.35 9.07
C THR A 42 3.20 20.41 10.32
N PRO A 43 3.24 21.56 11.00
CA PRO A 43 4.08 21.80 12.15
C PRO A 43 3.97 20.78 13.30
N GLN A 44 3.19 19.75 13.16
CA GLN A 44 2.70 18.93 14.27
C GLN A 44 3.44 17.60 14.47
N THR A 45 4.28 17.17 13.54
CA THR A 45 5.07 15.95 13.75
C THR A 45 6.45 16.10 13.12
N PRO A 46 7.54 15.94 13.86
CA PRO A 46 8.90 15.99 13.32
C PRO A 46 9.25 14.80 12.43
N PHE A 47 8.57 13.67 12.64
CA PHE A 47 8.45 12.58 11.69
C PHE A 47 7.15 12.85 10.94
N GLY A 48 7.20 13.52 9.81
CA GLY A 48 6.03 13.80 9.01
C GLY A 48 5.13 12.58 8.98
N GLN A 49 3.84 12.75 9.17
CA GLN A 49 2.89 11.69 8.83
C GLN A 49 3.28 11.22 7.43
N PRO A 50 3.34 9.91 7.16
CA PRO A 50 3.60 9.43 5.81
C PRO A 50 2.67 10.15 4.86
N LEU A 51 3.18 10.57 3.72
CA LEU A 51 2.45 11.24 2.62
C LEU A 51 1.14 10.55 2.22
N GLU A 52 1.03 9.28 2.53
CA GLU A 52 -0.17 8.45 2.40
C GLU A 52 -1.44 9.09 2.96
N ASN A 53 -1.34 10.03 3.88
CA ASN A 53 -2.51 10.59 4.57
C ASN A 53 -3.04 11.92 4.01
N GLN A 54 -2.32 12.64 3.17
CA GLN A 54 -2.79 13.92 2.63
C GLN A 54 -3.34 13.82 1.21
N PHE A 55 -2.84 12.89 0.41
CA PHE A 55 -3.23 12.68 -1.00
C PHE A 55 -3.44 11.20 -1.32
N ASP A 56 -3.84 10.39 -0.34
CA ASP A 56 -4.23 9.00 -0.60
C ASP A 56 -5.59 8.98 -1.29
N TYR A 57 -5.57 9.26 -2.60
CA TYR A 57 -6.74 9.11 -3.46
C TYR A 57 -7.19 7.66 -3.59
N GLN A 58 -6.38 6.71 -3.16
CA GLN A 58 -6.77 5.30 -3.16
C GLN A 58 -7.76 4.99 -2.03
N ARG A 59 -7.76 5.82 -0.94
CA ARG A 59 -8.57 5.55 0.27
C ARG A 59 -9.21 6.80 0.87
N PRO A 60 -9.98 7.61 0.12
CA PRO A 60 -10.59 8.81 0.68
C PRO A 60 -11.54 8.52 1.86
N TRP A 61 -11.96 7.25 2.03
CA TRP A 61 -12.86 6.79 3.09
C TRP A 61 -12.16 6.21 4.30
N VAL A 62 -10.97 5.67 4.13
CA VAL A 62 -10.21 5.04 5.22
C VAL A 62 -9.45 6.09 6.02
N ASN A 63 -9.43 7.35 5.56
CA ASN A 63 -8.86 8.43 6.36
C ASN A 63 -9.83 8.83 7.48
N PRO A 64 -9.64 8.33 8.72
CA PRO A 64 -10.47 8.71 9.86
C PRO A 64 -10.48 10.21 10.09
N SER A 65 -9.43 10.93 9.63
CA SER A 65 -9.32 12.37 9.77
C SER A 65 -10.33 13.13 8.91
N VAL A 66 -10.71 12.65 7.74
CA VAL A 66 -11.78 13.29 6.94
C VAL A 66 -13.11 13.11 7.65
N ALA A 67 -13.43 11.90 8.10
CA ALA A 67 -14.66 11.65 8.83
C ALA A 67 -14.69 12.39 10.18
N GLN A 68 -13.59 12.39 10.94
CA GLN A 68 -13.47 13.17 12.19
C GLN A 68 -13.54 14.68 11.92
N ASN A 69 -12.88 15.18 10.90
CA ASN A 69 -12.94 16.59 10.53
C ASN A 69 -14.34 17.02 10.08
N VAL A 70 -15.08 16.16 9.37
CA VAL A 70 -16.48 16.45 9.01
C VAL A 70 -17.38 16.39 10.24
N SER A 71 -17.13 15.46 11.17
CA SER A 71 -17.94 15.34 12.38
C SER A 71 -17.67 16.43 13.43
N THR A 72 -16.52 17.10 13.40
CA THR A 72 -16.08 18.01 14.48
C THR A 72 -15.91 19.47 14.06
N ASN A 73 -15.71 19.79 12.79
CA ASN A 73 -15.39 21.16 12.36
C ASN A 73 -16.23 21.62 11.16
N THR A 74 -17.11 22.58 11.40
CA THR A 74 -18.05 23.13 10.40
C THR A 74 -17.79 24.60 10.03
N THR A 75 -16.77 25.23 10.60
CA THR A 75 -16.53 26.66 10.39
C THR A 75 -15.99 26.99 9.00
N ARG A 76 -15.56 25.97 8.25
CA ARG A 76 -14.98 26.13 6.91
C ARG A 76 -15.47 25.01 5.99
N PRO A 77 -16.65 25.18 5.38
CA PRO A 77 -17.29 24.10 4.65
C PRO A 77 -16.62 23.74 3.31
N LEU A 78 -15.98 24.70 2.65
CA LEU A 78 -15.40 24.49 1.32
C LEU A 78 -13.89 24.56 1.37
N GLN A 79 -13.24 23.58 0.76
CA GLN A 79 -11.79 23.51 0.56
C GLN A 79 -11.48 23.30 -0.92
N ILE A 80 -10.60 24.12 -1.44
CA ILE A 80 -10.08 24.02 -2.81
C ILE A 80 -8.58 23.80 -2.72
N GLU A 81 -8.10 22.77 -3.41
CA GLU A 81 -6.67 22.50 -3.56
C GLU A 81 -6.34 22.38 -5.05
N ALA A 82 -5.21 22.93 -5.45
CA ALA A 82 -4.67 22.72 -6.77
C ALA A 82 -3.14 22.68 -6.71
N SER A 83 -2.54 21.92 -7.60
CA SER A 83 -1.10 21.95 -7.82
C SER A 83 -0.78 21.80 -9.30
N ILE A 84 0.31 22.43 -9.72
CA ILE A 84 0.83 22.36 -11.08
C ILE A 84 2.34 22.20 -11.05
N GLY A 85 2.87 21.42 -11.97
CA GLY A 85 4.31 21.22 -12.12
C GLY A 85 4.68 20.73 -13.51
N ASN A 86 5.97 20.51 -13.73
CA ASN A 86 6.45 20.00 -15.02
C ASN A 86 6.16 18.50 -15.23
N LEU A 87 5.56 17.83 -14.25
CA LEU A 87 5.13 16.43 -14.36
C LEU A 87 3.61 16.28 -14.53
N GLY A 88 2.84 17.37 -14.36
CA GLY A 88 1.39 17.35 -14.45
C GLY A 88 0.71 18.32 -13.48
N ASP A 89 -0.58 18.13 -13.32
CA ASP A 89 -1.45 18.96 -12.49
C ASP A 89 -2.42 18.11 -11.65
N GLN A 90 -2.90 18.73 -10.58
CA GLN A 90 -3.86 18.12 -9.67
C GLN A 90 -4.83 19.18 -9.13
N GLU A 91 -6.09 18.79 -9.01
CA GLU A 91 -7.17 19.63 -8.50
C GLU A 91 -8.04 18.83 -7.54
N ARG A 92 -8.50 19.45 -6.45
CA ARG A 92 -9.46 18.87 -5.52
C ARG A 92 -10.41 19.93 -4.98
N LEU A 93 -11.69 19.59 -4.97
CA LEU A 93 -12.75 20.36 -4.33
C LEU A 93 -13.39 19.48 -3.26
N LEU A 94 -13.45 19.96 -2.02
CA LEU A 94 -14.12 19.31 -0.91
C LEU A 94 -15.11 20.27 -0.28
N TYR A 95 -16.37 19.89 -0.25
CA TYR A 95 -17.41 20.57 0.52
C TYR A 95 -17.89 19.66 1.66
N ARG A 96 -18.05 20.22 2.85
CA ARG A 96 -18.51 19.51 4.04
C ARG A 96 -19.41 20.40 4.87
N GLN A 97 -20.44 19.82 5.43
CA GLN A 97 -21.38 20.54 6.28
C GLN A 97 -21.87 19.67 7.43
N ARG A 98 -22.15 20.30 8.56
CA ARG A 98 -22.70 19.66 9.74
C ARG A 98 -23.92 20.46 10.26
N GLY A 99 -25.02 19.73 10.47
CA GLY A 99 -26.17 20.17 11.29
C GLY A 99 -26.09 19.60 12.70
N SER A 100 -27.21 19.61 13.42
CA SER A 100 -27.30 19.04 14.78
C SER A 100 -27.03 17.54 14.80
N ASN A 101 -27.72 16.79 13.97
CA ASN A 101 -27.69 15.33 13.94
C ASN A 101 -27.22 14.76 12.60
N LEU A 102 -27.09 15.59 11.57
CA LEU A 102 -26.66 15.19 10.23
C LEU A 102 -25.38 15.92 9.85
N TYR A 103 -24.48 15.21 9.18
CA TYR A 103 -23.35 15.82 8.52
C TYR A 103 -23.08 15.13 7.18
N GLY A 104 -22.40 15.81 6.29
CA GLY A 104 -22.08 15.25 5.00
C GLY A 104 -20.87 15.91 4.37
N ALA A 105 -20.32 15.22 3.38
CA ALA A 105 -19.24 15.73 2.55
C ALA A 105 -19.40 15.27 1.11
N VAL A 106 -19.02 16.12 0.18
CA VAL A 106 -18.84 15.79 -1.23
C VAL A 106 -17.44 16.24 -1.66
N GLN A 107 -16.79 15.43 -2.46
CA GLN A 107 -15.46 15.71 -3.00
C GLN A 107 -15.43 15.37 -4.49
N ALA A 108 -14.73 16.20 -5.26
CA ALA A 108 -14.31 15.87 -6.61
C ALA A 108 -12.80 16.14 -6.74
N TYR A 109 -12.12 15.31 -7.52
CA TYR A 109 -10.69 15.48 -7.76
C TYR A 109 -10.31 15.05 -9.17
N ARG A 110 -9.23 15.63 -9.66
CA ARG A 110 -8.55 15.22 -10.88
C ARG A 110 -7.04 15.28 -10.67
N LEU A 111 -6.34 14.29 -11.19
CA LEU A 111 -4.89 14.23 -11.30
C LEU A 111 -4.53 13.91 -12.74
N HIS A 112 -3.71 14.73 -13.35
CA HIS A 112 -3.15 14.48 -14.68
C HIS A 112 -1.64 14.45 -14.61
N LEU A 113 -1.05 13.36 -15.09
CA LEU A 113 0.41 13.21 -15.19
C LEU A 113 0.80 12.98 -16.64
N ASP A 114 1.84 13.67 -17.07
CA ASP A 114 2.45 13.53 -18.38
C ASP A 114 3.50 12.42 -18.41
N ASP A 115 3.89 11.99 -19.62
CA ASP A 115 5.16 11.28 -19.80
C ASP A 115 6.29 12.21 -19.36
N TYR A 116 7.20 11.70 -18.54
CA TYR A 116 8.30 12.50 -18.03
C TYR A 116 9.62 12.21 -18.77
N LYS A 117 10.62 13.05 -18.53
CA LYS A 117 12.02 12.78 -18.90
C LYS A 117 12.81 12.33 -17.68
N ASP A 118 13.74 11.41 -17.89
CA ASP A 118 14.70 11.05 -16.86
C ASP A 118 15.86 12.06 -16.79
N GLY A 119 16.74 11.93 -15.80
CA GLY A 119 17.88 12.83 -15.62
C GLY A 119 18.90 12.88 -16.79
N SER A 120 18.74 12.05 -17.82
CA SER A 120 19.47 12.14 -19.09
C SER A 120 18.67 12.79 -20.23
N GLY A 121 17.43 13.19 -19.96
CA GLY A 121 16.51 13.76 -20.94
C GLY A 121 15.76 12.71 -21.78
N GLN A 122 15.89 11.41 -21.48
CA GLN A 122 15.15 10.36 -22.15
C GLN A 122 13.69 10.33 -21.68
N ARG A 123 12.74 10.34 -22.63
CA ARG A 123 11.31 10.28 -22.31
C ARG A 123 10.91 8.89 -21.78
N VAL A 124 10.16 8.87 -20.70
CA VAL A 124 9.59 7.68 -20.08
C VAL A 124 8.06 7.70 -20.28
N HIS A 125 7.53 6.61 -20.79
CA HIS A 125 6.12 6.40 -21.11
C HIS A 125 5.34 6.08 -19.83
N ALA A 126 4.88 7.11 -19.07
CA ALA A 126 4.32 6.92 -17.73
C ALA A 126 3.11 7.82 -17.38
N GLY A 127 2.61 8.63 -18.32
CA GLY A 127 1.49 9.54 -18.09
C GLY A 127 0.16 8.82 -17.87
N TYR A 128 -0.76 9.45 -17.14
CA TYR A 128 -2.14 9.00 -16.95
C TYR A 128 -3.05 10.14 -16.48
N THR A 129 -4.35 9.96 -16.59
CA THR A 129 -5.35 10.83 -15.96
C THR A 129 -6.18 10.02 -14.97
N ARG A 130 -6.42 10.57 -13.79
CA ARG A 130 -7.29 10.01 -12.77
C ARG A 130 -8.26 11.07 -12.29
N ASP A 131 -9.54 10.76 -12.25
CA ASP A 131 -10.60 11.60 -11.73
C ASP A 131 -11.56 10.79 -10.87
N GLY A 132 -12.25 11.46 -9.96
CA GLY A 132 -13.22 10.78 -9.12
C GLY A 132 -14.04 11.71 -8.27
N GLU A 133 -15.13 11.14 -7.78
CA GLU A 133 -16.07 11.81 -6.90
C GLU A 133 -16.35 10.96 -5.66
N MET A 134 -16.64 11.65 -4.58
CA MET A 134 -17.02 11.06 -3.30
C MET A 134 -18.25 11.78 -2.73
N ALA A 135 -19.18 11.04 -2.18
CA ALA A 135 -20.25 11.56 -1.36
C ALA A 135 -20.37 10.74 -0.07
N MET A 136 -20.55 11.42 1.05
CA MET A 136 -20.74 10.81 2.37
C MET A 136 -21.84 11.52 3.14
N LEU A 137 -22.68 10.74 3.82
CA LEU A 137 -23.71 11.21 4.75
C LEU A 137 -23.51 10.50 6.09
N GLY A 138 -23.53 11.25 7.18
CA GLY A 138 -23.48 10.75 8.54
C GLY A 138 -24.69 11.22 9.36
N PHE A 139 -25.21 10.33 10.19
CA PHE A 139 -26.32 10.57 11.10
C PHE A 139 -25.91 10.22 12.53
N VAL A 140 -26.04 11.17 13.44
CA VAL A 140 -25.68 11.07 14.87
C VAL A 140 -26.94 11.41 15.69
N PRO A 141 -27.85 10.44 15.91
CA PRO A 141 -29.08 10.69 16.65
C PRO A 141 -28.82 11.12 18.10
N ASP A 142 -27.78 10.56 18.71
CA ASP A 142 -27.30 10.88 20.05
C ASP A 142 -25.79 10.62 20.21
N ALA A 143 -25.25 10.87 21.40
CA ALA A 143 -23.82 10.68 21.69
C ALA A 143 -23.34 9.21 21.60
N ARG A 144 -24.25 8.24 21.59
CA ARG A 144 -23.93 6.80 21.59
C ARG A 144 -24.07 6.15 20.24
N GLN A 145 -24.61 6.86 19.24
CA GLN A 145 -24.90 6.26 17.95
C GLN A 145 -24.40 7.14 16.82
N GLU A 146 -23.74 6.53 15.85
CA GLU A 146 -23.33 7.17 14.62
C GLU A 146 -23.45 6.20 13.45
N TYR A 147 -24.10 6.63 12.39
CA TYR A 147 -24.29 5.89 11.15
C TYR A 147 -23.69 6.69 10.00
N ARG A 148 -22.94 6.03 9.13
CA ARG A 148 -22.35 6.65 7.93
C ARG A 148 -22.60 5.81 6.71
N LEU A 149 -22.94 6.47 5.63
CA LEU A 149 -23.02 5.89 4.30
C LEU A 149 -22.19 6.73 3.35
N GLY A 150 -21.44 6.07 2.49
CA GLY A 150 -20.60 6.74 1.53
C GLY A 150 -20.43 5.99 0.23
N VAL A 151 -20.20 6.74 -0.85
CA VAL A 151 -19.90 6.23 -2.17
C VAL A 151 -18.70 6.97 -2.76
N VAL A 152 -17.80 6.23 -3.38
CA VAL A 152 -16.67 6.75 -4.17
C VAL A 152 -16.77 6.17 -5.56
N ARG A 153 -16.62 7.03 -6.56
CA ARG A 153 -16.34 6.65 -7.94
C ARG A 153 -14.96 7.14 -8.32
N ASP A 154 -14.15 6.28 -8.91
CA ASP A 154 -12.79 6.56 -9.31
C ASP A 154 -12.54 6.02 -10.71
N HIS A 155 -11.95 6.83 -11.56
CA HIS A 155 -11.68 6.51 -12.96
C HIS A 155 -10.24 6.85 -13.30
N ILE A 156 -9.53 5.92 -13.96
CA ILE A 156 -8.19 6.12 -14.46
C ILE A 156 -8.21 5.86 -15.96
N ALA A 157 -7.77 6.85 -16.72
CA ALA A 157 -7.66 6.78 -18.17
C ALA A 157 -6.21 6.85 -18.63
N ASP A 158 -5.92 6.16 -19.72
CA ASP A 158 -4.66 6.20 -20.45
C ASP A 158 -3.42 5.97 -19.55
N ASP A 159 -3.54 5.02 -18.59
CA ASP A 159 -2.51 4.67 -17.65
C ASP A 159 -1.37 3.91 -18.35
N LYS A 160 -0.33 4.64 -18.69
CA LYS A 160 0.87 4.16 -19.34
C LYS A 160 1.79 3.50 -18.31
N GLN A 161 2.15 2.25 -18.55
CA GLN A 161 2.88 1.41 -17.60
C GLN A 161 4.24 1.00 -18.18
N PRO A 162 5.30 1.77 -17.95
CA PRO A 162 6.60 1.55 -18.60
C PRO A 162 7.23 0.21 -18.24
N GLN A 163 6.94 -0.32 -17.05
CA GLN A 163 7.45 -1.61 -16.55
C GLN A 163 6.66 -2.81 -17.08
N HIS A 164 5.49 -2.60 -17.73
CA HIS A 164 4.63 -3.67 -18.23
C HIS A 164 4.57 -3.74 -19.74
N GLN A 165 4.09 -4.88 -20.24
CA GLN A 165 3.90 -5.10 -21.69
C GLN A 165 2.59 -4.50 -22.22
N MET A 166 1.68 -4.10 -21.34
CA MET A 166 0.39 -3.49 -21.67
C MET A 166 0.19 -2.23 -20.84
N ASP A 167 -0.56 -1.29 -21.40
CA ASP A 167 -1.05 -0.10 -20.71
C ASP A 167 -2.51 -0.30 -20.32
N ALA A 168 -2.93 0.23 -19.17
CA ALA A 168 -4.32 0.22 -18.79
C ALA A 168 -5.04 1.42 -19.41
N VAL A 169 -5.78 1.18 -20.47
CA VAL A 169 -6.48 2.25 -21.20
C VAL A 169 -7.69 2.78 -20.43
N LYS A 170 -8.22 1.98 -19.50
CA LYS A 170 -9.33 2.35 -18.65
C LYS A 170 -9.35 1.49 -17.39
N THR A 171 -9.52 2.12 -16.24
CA THR A 171 -9.88 1.48 -14.98
C THR A 171 -11.02 2.27 -14.34
N GLN A 172 -12.09 1.60 -13.95
CA GLN A 172 -13.20 2.19 -13.21
C GLN A 172 -13.39 1.44 -11.90
N ARG A 173 -13.66 2.17 -10.83
CA ARG A 173 -13.91 1.59 -9.51
C ARG A 173 -15.07 2.33 -8.85
N ILE A 174 -15.97 1.56 -8.24
CA ILE A 174 -17.02 2.08 -7.37
C ILE A 174 -16.84 1.42 -6.02
N VAL A 175 -16.89 2.22 -4.96
CA VAL A 175 -16.82 1.76 -3.57
C VAL A 175 -18.01 2.29 -2.81
N VAL A 176 -18.75 1.40 -2.17
CA VAL A 176 -19.83 1.75 -1.24
C VAL A 176 -19.43 1.31 0.16
N ASN A 177 -19.49 2.21 1.12
CA ASN A 177 -19.19 1.94 2.52
C ASN A 177 -20.39 2.30 3.40
N ALA A 178 -20.74 1.42 4.34
CA ALA A 178 -21.66 1.68 5.41
C ALA A 178 -20.99 1.38 6.76
N ASN A 179 -21.12 2.28 7.72
CA ASN A 179 -20.53 2.12 9.05
C ASN A 179 -21.57 2.47 10.10
N ALA A 180 -21.62 1.70 11.19
CA ALA A 180 -22.38 2.01 12.37
C ALA A 180 -21.50 1.87 13.61
N ARG A 181 -21.51 2.88 14.48
CA ARG A 181 -20.90 2.86 15.81
C ARG A 181 -22.00 2.98 16.85
N LEU A 182 -22.04 2.01 17.77
CA LEU A 182 -23.01 1.93 18.85
C LEU A 182 -22.24 1.83 20.17
N GLY A 183 -22.60 2.66 21.17
CA GLY A 183 -21.98 2.67 22.49
C GLY A 183 -21.32 4.00 22.84
N ALA A 184 -20.60 4.05 23.95
CA ALA A 184 -20.05 5.27 24.52
C ALA A 184 -19.05 5.98 23.57
N GLN A 185 -19.04 7.32 23.60
CA GLN A 185 -18.12 8.12 22.78
C GLN A 185 -16.65 7.96 23.18
N ASP A 186 -16.39 7.65 24.46
CA ASP A 186 -15.05 7.37 24.98
C ASP A 186 -14.47 6.03 24.51
N GLN A 187 -15.25 5.30 23.69
CA GLN A 187 -14.91 3.97 23.16
C GLN A 187 -14.73 2.89 24.24
N SER A 188 -15.19 3.11 25.46
CA SER A 188 -15.08 2.15 26.56
C SER A 188 -15.91 0.89 26.31
N ASN A 189 -17.10 1.04 25.74
CA ASN A 189 -18.00 -0.06 25.36
C ASN A 189 -18.65 0.27 24.02
N THR A 190 -18.11 -0.25 22.95
CA THR A 190 -18.52 0.11 21.59
C THR A 190 -18.63 -1.11 20.68
N ILE A 191 -19.67 -1.13 19.87
CA ILE A 191 -19.80 -2.01 18.70
C ILE A 191 -19.57 -1.16 17.46
N ASN A 192 -18.65 -1.59 16.60
CA ASN A 192 -18.45 -1.01 15.29
C ASN A 192 -18.85 -2.05 14.24
N LEU A 193 -19.73 -1.66 13.34
CA LEU A 193 -20.14 -2.47 12.19
C LEU A 193 -19.71 -1.75 10.93
N THR A 194 -19.07 -2.47 10.02
CA THR A 194 -18.67 -1.93 8.72
C THR A 194 -19.08 -2.90 7.63
N ALA A 195 -19.72 -2.37 6.59
CA ALA A 195 -19.96 -3.07 5.34
C ALA A 195 -19.33 -2.27 4.20
N ARG A 196 -18.58 -2.94 3.34
CA ARG A 196 -17.93 -2.34 2.17
C ARG A 196 -18.15 -3.22 0.95
N HIS A 197 -18.48 -2.58 -0.16
CA HIS A 197 -18.57 -3.23 -1.46
C HIS A 197 -17.75 -2.47 -2.48
N ILE A 198 -16.95 -3.19 -3.28
CA ILE A 198 -16.08 -2.65 -4.31
C ILE A 198 -16.40 -3.36 -5.62
N GLU A 199 -16.58 -2.59 -6.68
CA GLU A 199 -16.59 -3.07 -8.05
C GLU A 199 -15.43 -2.43 -8.81
N LEU A 200 -14.73 -3.20 -9.61
CA LEU A 200 -13.60 -2.76 -10.42
C LEU A 200 -13.67 -3.39 -11.80
N ASP A 201 -13.65 -2.53 -12.83
CA ASP A 201 -13.52 -2.90 -14.23
C ASP A 201 -12.26 -2.29 -14.82
N ARG A 202 -11.44 -3.11 -15.50
CA ARG A 202 -10.21 -2.65 -16.12
C ARG A 202 -10.02 -3.26 -17.51
N THR A 203 -9.61 -2.41 -18.45
CA THR A 203 -9.14 -2.83 -19.77
C THR A 203 -7.70 -2.38 -19.97
N ALA A 204 -6.83 -3.34 -20.30
CA ALA A 204 -5.44 -3.08 -20.66
C ALA A 204 -5.14 -3.66 -22.06
N ASN A 205 -4.23 -3.05 -22.81
CA ASN A 205 -3.76 -3.58 -24.09
C ASN A 205 -2.35 -3.09 -24.44
N ASN A 206 -1.75 -3.72 -25.46
CA ASN A 206 -0.40 -3.38 -25.90
C ASN A 206 -0.37 -2.58 -27.21
N TYR A 207 -1.47 -1.99 -27.65
CA TYR A 207 -1.56 -1.39 -28.99
C TYR A 207 -2.25 -0.02 -29.06
N LYS A 208 -2.91 0.46 -28.00
CA LYS A 208 -3.65 1.73 -28.04
C LYS A 208 -2.75 2.92 -27.66
N LEU A 209 -1.96 2.79 -26.60
CA LEU A 209 -1.15 3.87 -26.03
C LEU A 209 0.33 3.75 -26.39
N ARG A 210 0.77 2.58 -26.87
CA ARG A 210 2.14 2.31 -27.31
C ARG A 210 2.20 1.79 -28.73
N THR A 211 3.32 2.02 -29.39
CA THR A 211 3.60 1.43 -30.70
C THR A 211 3.96 -0.04 -30.53
N THR A 212 3.19 -0.90 -31.19
CA THR A 212 3.46 -2.33 -31.25
C THR A 212 4.32 -2.63 -32.48
N ALA A 213 5.37 -3.45 -32.34
CA ALA A 213 6.15 -3.87 -33.49
C ALA A 213 5.24 -4.55 -34.55
N PRO A 214 5.52 -4.38 -35.86
CA PRO A 214 4.61 -4.81 -36.95
C PRO A 214 4.11 -6.26 -36.84
N ASN A 215 4.96 -7.17 -36.38
CA ASN A 215 4.66 -8.60 -36.28
C ASN A 215 4.32 -9.05 -34.83
N SER A 216 4.19 -8.14 -33.89
CA SER A 216 3.83 -8.48 -32.52
C SER A 216 2.33 -8.71 -32.38
N PRO A 217 1.89 -9.79 -31.71
CA PRO A 217 0.47 -10.01 -31.48
C PRO A 217 -0.14 -8.84 -30.70
N ARG A 218 -1.28 -8.33 -31.18
CA ARG A 218 -2.09 -7.37 -30.43
C ARG A 218 -2.95 -8.12 -29.43
N VAL A 219 -2.78 -7.78 -28.17
CA VAL A 219 -3.53 -8.43 -27.07
C VAL A 219 -4.23 -7.41 -26.20
N LYS A 220 -5.39 -7.82 -25.67
CA LYS A 220 -6.21 -7.07 -24.72
C LYS A 220 -6.45 -7.93 -23.48
N MET A 221 -6.47 -7.32 -22.32
CA MET A 221 -6.87 -7.92 -21.05
C MET A 221 -8.10 -7.18 -20.53
N GLU A 222 -9.12 -7.93 -20.15
CA GLU A 222 -10.32 -7.44 -19.47
C GLU A 222 -10.34 -8.04 -18.07
N VAL A 223 -10.53 -7.21 -17.06
CA VAL A 223 -10.57 -7.59 -15.64
C VAL A 223 -11.86 -7.05 -15.04
N GLU A 224 -12.59 -7.95 -14.40
CA GLU A 224 -13.78 -7.65 -13.61
C GLU A 224 -13.57 -8.21 -12.20
N ARG A 225 -13.76 -7.38 -11.18
CA ARG A 225 -13.64 -7.80 -9.80
C ARG A 225 -14.69 -7.16 -8.93
N SER A 226 -15.31 -7.94 -8.05
CA SER A 226 -16.13 -7.41 -6.98
C SER A 226 -15.70 -7.99 -5.64
N LYS A 227 -15.68 -7.14 -4.61
CA LYS A 227 -15.33 -7.55 -3.25
C LYS A 227 -16.33 -6.96 -2.26
N THR A 228 -16.83 -7.81 -1.35
CA THR A 228 -17.67 -7.39 -0.22
C THR A 228 -17.00 -7.78 1.07
N ASP A 229 -16.78 -6.81 1.97
CA ASP A 229 -16.24 -7.02 3.31
C ASP A 229 -17.28 -6.60 4.34
N LEU A 230 -17.51 -7.45 5.35
CA LEU A 230 -18.35 -7.20 6.51
C LEU A 230 -17.50 -7.36 7.76
N ASN A 231 -17.48 -6.36 8.62
CA ASN A 231 -16.75 -6.40 9.89
C ASN A 231 -17.70 -6.07 11.05
N ALA A 232 -17.58 -6.84 12.12
CA ALA A 232 -18.20 -6.55 13.41
C ALA A 232 -17.10 -6.60 14.48
N ASP A 233 -16.92 -5.48 15.19
CA ASP A 233 -15.90 -5.31 16.23
C ASP A 233 -16.58 -4.84 17.52
N TYR A 234 -16.38 -5.56 18.61
CA TYR A 234 -16.83 -5.19 19.93
C TYR A 234 -15.64 -4.88 20.82
N ARG A 235 -15.65 -3.67 21.37
CA ARG A 235 -14.66 -3.17 22.33
C ARG A 235 -15.29 -3.02 23.67
N ILE A 236 -14.64 -3.55 24.69
CA ILE A 236 -15.05 -3.43 26.08
C ILE A 236 -13.86 -3.01 26.93
N GLN A 237 -14.06 -2.01 27.77
CA GLN A 237 -13.09 -1.57 28.75
C GLN A 237 -13.73 -1.61 30.13
N TYR A 238 -13.02 -2.19 31.09
CA TYR A 238 -13.37 -2.13 32.51
C TYR A 238 -12.10 -2.05 33.34
N GLY A 239 -12.01 -1.00 34.14
CA GLY A 239 -10.79 -0.68 34.88
C GLY A 239 -9.60 -0.54 33.96
N GLU A 240 -8.52 -1.19 34.34
CA GLU A 240 -7.23 -1.16 33.63
C GLU A 240 -7.16 -2.18 32.47
N GLN A 241 -8.27 -2.81 32.14
CA GLN A 241 -8.33 -3.85 31.11
C GLN A 241 -9.20 -3.42 29.93
N ARG A 242 -8.78 -3.80 28.73
CA ARG A 242 -9.51 -3.58 27.49
C ARG A 242 -9.46 -4.84 26.63
N SER A 243 -10.61 -5.27 26.15
CA SER A 243 -10.73 -6.39 25.23
C SER A 243 -11.34 -5.95 23.91
N HIS A 244 -10.93 -6.61 22.85
CA HIS A 244 -11.46 -6.51 21.50
C HIS A 244 -11.84 -7.88 21.00
N ILE A 245 -13.05 -8.04 20.50
CA ILE A 245 -13.50 -9.24 19.80
C ILE A 245 -14.03 -8.81 18.45
N GLY A 246 -13.57 -9.43 17.37
CA GLY A 246 -14.03 -9.08 16.04
C GLY A 246 -14.19 -10.28 15.12
N LEU A 247 -15.17 -10.15 14.24
CA LEU A 247 -15.43 -11.07 13.12
C LEU A 247 -15.38 -10.29 11.83
N GLN A 248 -14.60 -10.78 10.88
CA GLN A 248 -14.54 -10.25 9.52
C GLN A 248 -14.96 -11.35 8.54
N TYR A 249 -15.77 -10.96 7.58
CA TYR A 249 -16.14 -11.80 6.44
C TYR A 249 -15.86 -11.04 5.16
N GLY A 250 -15.09 -11.64 4.25
CA GLY A 250 -14.80 -11.13 2.92
C GLY A 250 -15.27 -12.08 1.84
N ARG A 251 -15.92 -11.54 0.82
CA ARG A 251 -16.24 -12.27 -0.41
C ARG A 251 -15.62 -11.57 -1.60
N ASP A 252 -14.84 -12.29 -2.40
CA ASP A 252 -14.13 -11.77 -3.57
C ASP A 252 -14.50 -12.60 -4.81
N SER A 253 -14.93 -11.92 -5.87
CA SER A 253 -15.15 -12.48 -7.20
C SER A 253 -14.18 -11.82 -8.18
N HIS A 254 -13.36 -12.60 -8.86
CA HIS A 254 -12.28 -12.10 -9.70
C HIS A 254 -12.21 -12.86 -11.03
N ASN A 255 -12.54 -12.18 -12.12
CA ASN A 255 -12.44 -12.69 -13.49
C ASN A 255 -11.47 -11.83 -14.29
N ALA A 256 -10.55 -12.44 -15.05
CA ALA A 256 -9.66 -11.72 -15.95
C ALA A 256 -9.36 -12.57 -17.18
N GLU A 257 -9.70 -12.07 -18.35
CA GLU A 257 -9.61 -12.76 -19.63
C GLU A 257 -8.67 -12.01 -20.58
N ARG A 258 -7.78 -12.75 -21.24
CA ARG A 258 -6.89 -12.23 -22.27
C ARG A 258 -7.41 -12.59 -23.65
N PHE A 259 -7.44 -11.60 -24.54
CA PHE A 259 -7.88 -11.74 -25.93
C PHE A 259 -6.76 -11.40 -26.88
N ALA A 260 -6.61 -12.18 -27.94
CA ALA A 260 -5.84 -11.80 -29.12
C ALA A 260 -6.76 -11.13 -30.14
N LEU A 261 -6.28 -10.06 -30.79
CA LEU A 261 -6.99 -9.44 -31.90
C LEU A 261 -6.68 -10.22 -33.18
N THR A 262 -7.74 -10.68 -33.82
CA THR A 262 -7.69 -11.36 -35.12
C THR A 262 -8.46 -10.54 -36.15
N PRO A 263 -8.33 -10.82 -37.48
CA PRO A 263 -9.17 -10.18 -38.50
C PRO A 263 -10.68 -10.36 -38.27
N GLN A 264 -11.07 -11.42 -37.55
CA GLN A 264 -12.47 -11.73 -37.21
C GLN A 264 -12.87 -11.14 -35.83
N GLY A 265 -12.08 -10.27 -35.23
CA GLY A 265 -12.32 -9.63 -33.95
C GLY A 265 -11.50 -10.22 -32.80
N ALA A 266 -11.80 -9.77 -31.58
CA ALA A 266 -11.12 -10.24 -30.38
C ALA A 266 -11.54 -11.68 -30.03
N ARG A 267 -10.58 -12.57 -29.85
CA ARG A 267 -10.78 -13.97 -29.48
C ARG A 267 -9.99 -14.30 -28.22
N ARG A 268 -10.68 -14.86 -27.21
CA ARG A 268 -10.05 -15.24 -25.95
C ARG A 268 -8.97 -16.30 -26.20
N ASN A 269 -7.76 -16.06 -25.67
CA ASN A 269 -6.64 -17.00 -25.76
C ASN A 269 -6.11 -17.45 -24.39
N ALA A 270 -6.54 -16.83 -23.29
CA ALA A 270 -6.20 -17.28 -21.93
C ALA A 270 -7.15 -16.68 -20.89
N TYR A 271 -7.19 -17.31 -19.74
CA TYR A 271 -7.63 -16.67 -18.49
C TYR A 271 -6.39 -16.24 -17.70
N ARG A 272 -6.36 -15.00 -17.22
CA ARG A 272 -5.45 -14.65 -16.12
C ARG A 272 -6.04 -15.16 -14.82
N PHE A 273 -7.35 -14.90 -14.62
CA PHE A 273 -8.13 -15.43 -13.52
C PHE A 273 -9.45 -15.99 -14.07
N ALA A 274 -9.68 -17.27 -13.83
CA ALA A 274 -10.75 -18.02 -14.48
C ALA A 274 -12.04 -18.05 -13.63
N ASP A 275 -12.60 -16.86 -13.35
CA ASP A 275 -13.82 -16.68 -12.55
C ASP A 275 -13.66 -17.31 -11.15
N ILE A 276 -12.85 -16.64 -10.32
CA ILE A 276 -12.52 -17.07 -8.96
C ILE A 276 -13.55 -16.49 -8.01
N HIS A 277 -14.07 -17.31 -7.10
CA HIS A 277 -14.89 -16.90 -5.97
C HIS A 277 -14.24 -17.35 -4.68
N SER A 278 -13.97 -16.41 -3.79
CA SER A 278 -13.33 -16.68 -2.49
C SER A 278 -14.19 -16.16 -1.35
N ASP A 279 -14.30 -16.95 -0.29
CA ASP A 279 -14.90 -16.57 0.97
C ASP A 279 -13.81 -16.63 2.06
N HIS A 280 -13.59 -15.54 2.76
CA HIS A 280 -12.61 -15.38 3.83
C HIS A 280 -13.30 -15.05 5.15
N TYR A 281 -12.98 -15.79 6.19
CA TYR A 281 -13.43 -15.57 7.57
C TYR A 281 -12.21 -15.34 8.44
N HIS A 282 -12.25 -14.26 9.23
CA HIS A 282 -11.25 -13.94 10.23
C HIS A 282 -11.93 -13.62 11.56
N LEU A 283 -11.62 -14.38 12.58
CA LEU A 283 -12.07 -14.19 13.96
C LEU A 283 -10.87 -13.83 14.82
N TYR A 284 -10.99 -12.81 15.67
CA TYR A 284 -9.92 -12.41 16.56
C TYR A 284 -10.42 -11.97 17.93
N TYR A 285 -9.53 -12.13 18.90
CA TYR A 285 -9.65 -11.63 20.26
C TYR A 285 -8.33 -11.01 20.68
N ASP A 286 -8.34 -9.75 21.11
CA ASP A 286 -7.19 -9.04 21.67
C ASP A 286 -7.52 -8.58 23.10
N HIS A 287 -6.54 -8.68 23.98
CA HIS A 287 -6.64 -8.25 25.36
C HIS A 287 -5.44 -7.38 25.74
N TYR A 288 -5.72 -6.28 26.44
CA TYR A 288 -4.75 -5.34 26.97
C TYR A 288 -4.97 -5.18 28.45
N TRP A 289 -3.91 -5.29 29.23
CA TRP A 289 -3.94 -5.14 30.65
C TRP A 289 -2.83 -4.20 31.10
N ASN A 290 -3.20 -3.00 31.65
CA ASN A 290 -2.29 -2.11 32.34
C ASN A 290 -2.10 -2.65 33.76
N LEU A 291 -0.96 -3.31 34.00
CA LEU A 291 -0.60 -3.81 35.34
C LEU A 291 -0.34 -2.66 36.30
N THR A 292 0.35 -1.65 35.80
CA THR A 292 0.58 -0.34 36.42
C THR A 292 0.59 0.72 35.31
N PRO A 293 0.64 2.04 35.62
CA PRO A 293 0.82 3.08 34.61
C PRO A 293 2.05 2.88 33.71
N GLU A 294 3.08 2.23 34.25
CA GLU A 294 4.36 1.98 33.54
C GLU A 294 4.36 0.65 32.78
N HIS A 295 3.55 -0.32 33.19
CA HIS A 295 3.63 -1.70 32.70
C HIS A 295 2.33 -2.15 32.04
N GLN A 296 2.38 -2.51 30.76
CA GLN A 296 1.27 -3.08 30.02
C GLN A 296 1.65 -4.43 29.40
N ILE A 297 0.78 -5.41 29.56
CA ILE A 297 0.81 -6.65 28.80
C ILE A 297 -0.35 -6.65 27.81
N SER A 298 -0.11 -7.18 26.62
CA SER A 298 -1.16 -7.38 25.63
C SER A 298 -0.98 -8.73 24.94
N GLY A 299 -2.09 -9.38 24.63
CA GLY A 299 -2.08 -10.66 23.92
C GLY A 299 -3.27 -10.76 22.99
N GLY A 300 -3.16 -11.63 21.98
CA GLY A 300 -4.22 -11.85 21.00
C GLY A 300 -4.22 -13.25 20.43
N LEU A 301 -5.39 -13.68 19.99
CA LEU A 301 -5.62 -14.93 19.27
C LEU A 301 -6.42 -14.62 18.02
N SER A 302 -6.10 -15.30 16.92
CA SER A 302 -6.86 -15.19 15.68
C SER A 302 -7.07 -16.56 15.02
N TYR A 303 -8.13 -16.65 14.23
CA TYR A 303 -8.42 -17.78 13.35
C TYR A 303 -8.80 -17.28 11.98
N ASP A 304 -8.10 -17.77 10.97
CA ASP A 304 -8.32 -17.48 9.56
C ASP A 304 -8.80 -18.70 8.79
N ARG A 305 -9.77 -18.51 7.91
CA ARG A 305 -10.22 -19.54 6.97
C ARG A 305 -10.56 -18.91 5.63
N LEU A 306 -9.88 -19.37 4.58
CA LEU A 306 -10.09 -18.95 3.21
C LEU A 306 -10.53 -20.15 2.37
N THR A 307 -11.67 -20.03 1.68
CA THR A 307 -12.18 -21.02 0.73
C THR A 307 -12.29 -20.38 -0.64
N ALA A 308 -11.69 -20.99 -1.66
CA ALA A 308 -11.75 -20.48 -3.03
C ALA A 308 -12.24 -21.57 -4.00
N ASP A 309 -13.05 -21.15 -4.98
CA ASP A 309 -13.55 -21.95 -6.09
C ASP A 309 -13.26 -21.24 -7.41
N VAL A 310 -12.78 -21.96 -8.40
CA VAL A 310 -12.46 -21.44 -9.74
C VAL A 310 -13.45 -22.03 -10.73
N LYS A 311 -14.43 -21.25 -11.15
CA LYS A 311 -15.58 -21.73 -11.94
C LYS A 311 -15.20 -22.20 -13.34
N LYS A 312 -14.32 -21.44 -14.02
CA LYS A 312 -13.91 -21.73 -15.41
C LYS A 312 -12.59 -22.51 -15.49
N LYS A 313 -12.16 -23.21 -14.42
CA LYS A 313 -10.87 -23.92 -14.37
C LYS A 313 -10.66 -24.99 -15.45
N ASN A 314 -11.74 -25.58 -15.97
CA ASN A 314 -11.71 -26.59 -17.01
C ASN A 314 -12.08 -26.07 -18.41
N THR A 315 -12.23 -24.77 -18.57
CA THR A 315 -12.65 -24.15 -19.84
C THR A 315 -11.44 -23.78 -20.69
N PRO A 316 -11.17 -24.45 -21.80
CA PRO A 316 -10.08 -24.09 -22.73
C PRO A 316 -10.47 -22.86 -23.55
N SER A 317 -9.50 -22.32 -24.29
CA SER A 317 -9.71 -21.28 -25.28
C SER A 317 -9.27 -21.78 -26.66
N LYS A 318 -9.89 -21.25 -27.74
CA LYS A 318 -9.56 -21.64 -29.12
C LYS A 318 -9.57 -20.42 -30.04
N ILE A 319 -8.58 -20.34 -30.94
CA ILE A 319 -8.50 -19.35 -32.02
C ILE A 319 -8.19 -20.09 -33.33
N GLY A 320 -9.14 -20.14 -34.26
CA GLY A 320 -9.03 -21.00 -35.44
C GLY A 320 -8.79 -22.45 -35.01
N GLU A 321 -7.75 -23.08 -35.51
CA GLU A 321 -7.35 -24.44 -35.11
C GLU A 321 -6.44 -24.49 -33.88
N GLN A 322 -5.94 -23.33 -33.39
CA GLN A 322 -5.06 -23.27 -32.24
C GLN A 322 -5.84 -23.41 -30.93
N ASN A 323 -5.51 -24.45 -30.17
CA ASN A 323 -6.06 -24.68 -28.82
C ASN A 323 -5.14 -24.08 -27.76
N PHE A 324 -5.72 -23.43 -26.77
CA PHE A 324 -5.04 -22.91 -25.57
C PHE A 324 -5.53 -23.70 -24.35
N PRO A 325 -4.63 -24.17 -23.48
CA PRO A 325 -4.99 -25.03 -22.37
C PRO A 325 -5.90 -24.32 -21.37
N ALA A 326 -6.79 -25.10 -20.76
CA ALA A 326 -7.56 -24.66 -19.61
C ALA A 326 -6.63 -24.45 -18.40
N PRO A 327 -7.01 -23.59 -17.41
CA PRO A 327 -6.21 -23.39 -16.20
C PRO A 327 -5.78 -24.67 -15.49
N ASN A 328 -6.72 -25.62 -15.34
CA ASN A 328 -6.45 -26.90 -14.69
C ASN A 328 -5.43 -27.77 -15.44
N GLN A 329 -5.39 -27.69 -16.75
CA GLN A 329 -4.38 -28.38 -17.57
C GLN A 329 -2.98 -27.75 -17.33
N LEU A 330 -2.90 -26.42 -17.19
CA LEU A 330 -1.66 -25.73 -16.84
C LEU A 330 -1.19 -26.15 -15.44
N TRP A 331 -2.06 -26.11 -14.44
CA TRP A 331 -1.69 -26.52 -13.07
C TRP A 331 -1.24 -27.96 -13.00
N GLN A 332 -1.92 -28.89 -13.69
CA GLN A 332 -1.49 -30.28 -13.80
C GLN A 332 -0.10 -30.40 -14.44
N GLN A 333 0.19 -29.61 -15.49
CA GLN A 333 1.49 -29.65 -16.16
C GLN A 333 2.63 -29.11 -15.30
N TYR A 334 2.39 -28.05 -14.51
CA TYR A 334 3.45 -27.40 -13.72
C TYR A 334 3.62 -28.02 -12.34
N TYR A 335 2.54 -28.44 -11.69
CA TYR A 335 2.54 -28.91 -10.29
C TYR A 335 2.15 -30.38 -10.14
N GLY A 336 1.99 -31.12 -11.23
CA GLY A 336 1.66 -32.55 -11.21
C GLY A 336 0.25 -32.89 -10.77
N ARG A 337 -0.60 -31.90 -10.48
CA ARG A 337 -1.98 -32.10 -10.02
C ARG A 337 -2.91 -30.96 -10.42
N ALA A 338 -4.13 -31.32 -10.81
CA ALA A 338 -5.23 -30.39 -11.10
C ALA A 338 -5.91 -29.93 -9.80
N LEU A 339 -6.66 -28.83 -9.88
CA LEU A 339 -7.55 -28.39 -8.80
C LEU A 339 -8.89 -29.11 -8.88
N ASN A 340 -9.13 -30.03 -7.95
CA ASN A 340 -10.39 -30.75 -7.83
C ASN A 340 -11.26 -30.11 -6.74
N GLY A 341 -12.43 -29.53 -7.14
CA GLY A 341 -13.34 -28.86 -6.22
C GLY A 341 -12.85 -27.51 -5.72
N LYS A 342 -13.28 -27.13 -4.53
CA LYS A 342 -12.87 -25.92 -3.81
C LYS A 342 -11.55 -26.16 -3.06
N ARG A 343 -10.78 -25.10 -2.87
CA ARG A 343 -9.58 -25.12 -2.04
C ARG A 343 -9.84 -24.35 -0.75
N THR A 344 -9.71 -25.01 0.39
CA THR A 344 -9.80 -24.39 1.71
C THR A 344 -8.44 -24.43 2.39
N THR A 345 -8.06 -23.32 2.99
CA THR A 345 -6.89 -23.16 3.87
C THR A 345 -7.33 -22.45 5.15
N SER A 346 -6.70 -22.78 6.28
CA SER A 346 -6.99 -22.15 7.57
C SER A 346 -5.75 -22.14 8.45
N GLY A 347 -5.78 -21.31 9.47
CA GLY A 347 -4.73 -21.27 10.47
C GLY A 347 -5.10 -20.45 11.70
N VAL A 348 -4.34 -20.64 12.76
CA VAL A 348 -4.46 -19.92 14.04
C VAL A 348 -3.25 -19.05 14.21
N GLY A 349 -3.46 -17.80 14.64
CA GLY A 349 -2.43 -16.85 15.07
C GLY A 349 -2.49 -16.63 16.58
N ALA A 350 -1.34 -16.31 17.18
CA ALA A 350 -1.24 -15.89 18.58
C ALA A 350 -0.17 -14.79 18.71
N ALA A 351 -0.39 -13.85 19.62
CA ALA A 351 0.55 -12.77 19.89
C ALA A 351 0.63 -12.49 21.39
N LEU A 352 1.81 -12.05 21.85
CA LEU A 352 2.06 -11.54 23.18
C LEU A 352 3.04 -10.37 23.09
N ALA A 353 2.75 -9.30 23.81
CA ALA A 353 3.69 -8.20 23.91
C ALA A 353 3.68 -7.58 25.30
N TYR A 354 4.84 -7.08 25.69
CA TYR A 354 5.06 -6.33 26.91
C TYR A 354 5.57 -4.93 26.56
N GLU A 355 4.99 -3.94 27.20
CA GLU A 355 5.37 -2.54 27.06
C GLU A 355 5.74 -1.97 28.43
N PHE A 356 6.88 -1.29 28.49
CA PHE A 356 7.42 -0.63 29.67
C PHE A 356 7.61 0.86 29.41
N ARG A 357 7.02 1.69 30.24
CA ARG A 357 7.05 3.16 30.19
C ARG A 357 7.58 3.72 31.50
N PRO A 358 8.91 3.65 31.76
CA PRO A 358 9.48 4.12 33.03
C PRO A 358 9.25 5.62 33.27
N SER A 359 8.92 6.34 32.22
CA SER A 359 8.54 7.75 32.28
C SER A 359 7.70 8.12 31.08
N GLU A 360 7.07 9.29 31.11
CA GLU A 360 6.36 9.84 29.95
C GLU A 360 7.26 10.07 28.71
N ARG A 361 8.58 10.01 28.89
CA ARG A 361 9.60 10.27 27.85
C ARG A 361 10.26 9.02 27.31
N GLN A 362 10.01 7.89 27.92
CA GLN A 362 10.65 6.63 27.55
C GLN A 362 9.60 5.54 27.40
N LYS A 363 9.73 4.78 26.34
CA LYS A 363 8.84 3.67 26.04
C LYS A 363 9.64 2.55 25.40
N TYR A 364 9.47 1.34 25.90
CA TYR A 364 10.09 0.13 25.39
C TYR A 364 9.02 -0.91 25.15
N ARG A 365 9.16 -1.67 24.10
CA ARG A 365 8.24 -2.75 23.77
C ARG A 365 9.00 -3.95 23.22
N ILE A 366 8.64 -5.15 23.71
CA ILE A 366 8.99 -6.43 23.11
C ILE A 366 7.71 -7.15 22.75
N GLY A 367 7.67 -7.75 21.56
CA GLY A 367 6.55 -8.54 21.08
C GLY A 367 7.02 -9.83 20.44
N VAL A 368 6.23 -10.89 20.63
CA VAL A 368 6.40 -12.16 19.93
C VAL A 368 5.05 -12.56 19.35
N ASP A 369 5.02 -13.02 18.10
CA ASP A 369 3.81 -13.50 17.47
C ASP A 369 4.04 -14.65 16.50
N SER A 370 3.01 -15.47 16.34
CA SER A 370 2.88 -16.46 15.28
C SER A 370 1.60 -16.16 14.51
N ARG A 371 1.71 -15.69 13.27
CA ARG A 371 0.58 -15.27 12.43
C ARG A 371 0.53 -16.04 11.12
N ILE A 372 -0.66 -16.07 10.54
CA ILE A 372 -0.92 -16.73 9.24
C ILE A 372 -1.15 -15.65 8.18
N ARG A 373 -0.52 -15.82 6.99
CA ARG A 373 -0.90 -15.12 5.77
C ARG A 373 -1.50 -16.12 4.77
N GLN A 374 -2.73 -15.87 4.36
CA GLN A 374 -3.39 -16.69 3.34
C GLN A 374 -2.79 -16.39 1.96
N PRO A 375 -2.66 -17.42 1.09
CA PRO A 375 -2.22 -17.19 -0.29
C PRO A 375 -3.26 -16.41 -1.08
N GLU A 376 -2.81 -15.46 -1.91
CA GLU A 376 -3.64 -14.59 -2.71
C GLU A 376 -4.04 -15.20 -4.08
N ASN A 377 -5.07 -14.60 -4.72
CA ASN A 377 -5.53 -15.05 -6.03
C ASN A 377 -4.42 -15.04 -7.10
N PRO A 378 -3.55 -14.01 -7.23
CA PRO A 378 -2.44 -14.03 -8.18
C PRO A 378 -1.43 -15.15 -7.92
N GLU A 379 -1.12 -15.42 -6.65
CA GLU A 379 -0.18 -16.47 -6.26
C GLU A 379 -0.73 -17.86 -6.58
N ARG A 380 -2.05 -18.06 -6.42
CA ARG A 380 -2.71 -19.35 -6.60
C ARG A 380 -3.23 -19.62 -8.00
N PHE A 381 -3.89 -18.64 -8.61
CA PHE A 381 -4.80 -18.92 -9.72
C PHE A 381 -4.46 -18.21 -11.02
N THR A 382 -3.34 -17.47 -11.08
CA THR A 382 -2.85 -16.96 -12.37
C THR A 382 -2.64 -18.12 -13.34
N SER A 383 -3.18 -18.01 -14.56
CA SER A 383 -3.10 -19.06 -15.58
C SER A 383 -2.86 -18.49 -16.98
N LEU A 384 -1.79 -17.68 -17.08
CA LEU A 384 -1.34 -17.07 -18.35
C LEU A 384 -0.26 -17.93 -18.98
N PRO A 385 -0.57 -18.78 -19.97
CA PRO A 385 0.45 -19.51 -20.69
C PRO A 385 1.31 -18.55 -21.52
N GLY A 386 2.59 -18.85 -21.64
CA GLY A 386 3.55 -18.09 -22.43
C GLY A 386 4.67 -18.96 -22.95
N GLN A 387 5.35 -18.50 -24.01
CA GLN A 387 6.55 -19.12 -24.54
C GLN A 387 7.79 -18.37 -24.00
N ASN A 388 8.93 -19.05 -23.96
CA ASN A 388 10.22 -18.46 -23.61
C ASN A 388 10.22 -17.73 -22.25
N GLY A 389 9.51 -18.27 -21.25
CA GLY A 389 9.46 -17.70 -19.91
C GLY A 389 8.50 -16.49 -19.76
N MET A 390 7.64 -16.21 -20.74
CA MET A 390 6.66 -15.09 -20.70
C MET A 390 5.35 -15.44 -20.00
N GLY A 391 5.15 -16.69 -19.63
CA GLY A 391 3.95 -17.13 -18.92
C GLY A 391 4.06 -16.90 -17.42
N TRP A 392 2.89 -16.89 -16.78
CA TRP A 392 2.77 -16.83 -15.33
C TRP A 392 1.71 -17.82 -14.87
N ILE A 393 2.13 -18.80 -14.09
CA ILE A 393 1.28 -19.90 -13.63
C ILE A 393 1.31 -19.95 -12.10
N GLY A 394 0.24 -19.51 -11.46
CA GLY A 394 0.04 -19.60 -10.02
C GLY A 394 -0.13 -21.05 -9.56
N ASN A 395 0.06 -21.29 -8.28
CA ASN A 395 -0.05 -22.64 -7.68
C ASN A 395 -1.29 -22.75 -6.79
N PRO A 396 -2.38 -23.42 -7.22
CA PRO A 396 -3.60 -23.52 -6.43
C PRO A 396 -3.42 -24.35 -5.14
N HIS A 397 -2.27 -25.02 -4.98
CA HIS A 397 -1.96 -25.92 -3.86
C HIS A 397 -1.08 -25.27 -2.80
N LEU A 398 -0.81 -23.98 -2.88
CA LEU A 398 -0.05 -23.24 -1.87
C LEU A 398 -0.67 -23.43 -0.48
N LYS A 399 0.21 -23.52 0.50
CA LYS A 399 -0.12 -23.46 1.92
C LYS A 399 -0.07 -22.01 2.38
N PRO A 400 -0.81 -21.65 3.44
CA PRO A 400 -0.62 -20.38 4.12
C PRO A 400 0.81 -20.24 4.67
N GLU A 401 1.35 -19.04 4.63
CA GLU A 401 2.59 -18.73 5.34
C GLU A 401 2.36 -18.71 6.84
N ARG A 402 3.35 -19.18 7.59
CA ARG A 402 3.40 -19.01 9.04
C ARG A 402 4.60 -18.17 9.40
N HIS A 403 4.34 -16.99 9.89
CA HIS A 403 5.31 -16.05 10.40
C HIS A 403 5.53 -16.25 11.89
N ASN A 404 6.76 -16.46 12.33
CA ASN A 404 7.15 -16.48 13.74
C ASN A 404 8.07 -15.28 13.97
N HIS A 405 7.51 -14.27 14.56
CA HIS A 405 8.06 -12.91 14.55
C HIS A 405 8.40 -12.45 15.96
N ILE A 406 9.55 -11.81 16.11
CA ILE A 406 9.99 -11.11 17.31
C ILE A 406 10.23 -9.66 16.95
N SER A 407 9.65 -8.73 17.70
CA SER A 407 9.80 -7.30 17.51
C SER A 407 10.30 -6.59 18.77
N LEU A 408 11.16 -5.62 18.56
CA LEU A 408 11.68 -4.70 19.58
C LEU A 408 11.41 -3.28 19.12
N ALA A 409 10.94 -2.43 20.03
CA ALA A 409 10.79 -1.00 19.73
C ALA A 409 11.10 -0.17 20.96
N ALA A 410 11.70 1.00 20.75
CA ALA A 410 12.00 1.95 21.79
C ALA A 410 11.79 3.38 21.30
N THR A 411 11.31 4.23 22.20
CA THR A 411 11.15 5.68 21.97
C THR A 411 11.74 6.43 23.14
N TRP A 412 12.55 7.43 22.84
CA TRP A 412 13.15 8.35 23.81
C TRP A 412 12.83 9.79 23.40
N GLN A 413 12.41 10.61 24.35
CA GLN A 413 12.05 12.01 24.12
C GLN A 413 12.73 12.92 25.15
N GLY A 414 13.30 14.03 24.68
CA GLY A 414 13.82 15.09 25.54
C GLY A 414 12.74 16.04 26.05
N THR A 415 13.13 16.98 26.86
CA THR A 415 12.26 18.06 27.37
C THR A 415 11.65 18.86 26.21
N GLY A 416 10.39 19.28 26.36
CA GLY A 416 9.71 20.12 25.39
C GLY A 416 9.25 19.42 24.09
N TRP A 417 9.56 18.13 23.90
CA TRP A 417 9.22 17.43 22.67
C TRP A 417 7.71 17.34 22.40
N ARG A 418 6.88 17.13 23.41
CA ARG A 418 5.41 17.05 23.27
C ARG A 418 4.79 18.32 22.73
N ASP A 419 5.44 19.44 22.97
CA ASP A 419 4.97 20.77 22.57
C ASP A 419 5.61 21.25 21.28
N TYR A 420 6.53 20.46 20.72
CA TYR A 420 7.16 20.75 19.44
C TYR A 420 6.08 20.85 18.34
N GLY A 421 5.99 22.02 17.74
CA GLY A 421 4.97 22.35 16.74
C GLY A 421 3.68 22.98 17.28
N LYS A 422 3.46 22.98 18.61
CA LYS A 422 2.32 23.67 19.24
C LYS A 422 2.67 25.07 19.73
N VAL A 423 3.94 25.32 20.01
CA VAL A 423 4.42 26.59 20.61
C VAL A 423 4.82 27.56 19.54
N ARG A 424 4.31 28.76 19.63
CA ARG A 424 4.54 29.86 18.68
C ARG A 424 5.91 30.51 18.80
N ASN A 425 6.53 30.48 19.95
CA ASN A 425 7.81 31.16 20.23
C ASN A 425 8.70 30.34 21.16
N GLY A 426 9.87 30.02 20.74
CA GLY A 426 11.16 30.13 21.42
C GLY A 426 11.57 29.10 22.44
N ASP A 427 10.68 28.40 23.14
CA ASP A 427 11.09 27.58 24.30
C ASP A 427 11.40 26.09 24.01
N LEU A 428 11.48 25.73 22.75
CA LEU A 428 11.73 24.34 22.34
C LEU A 428 13.17 24.08 21.85
N ALA A 429 14.06 25.03 21.98
CA ALA A 429 15.46 24.82 21.63
C ALA A 429 16.03 23.64 22.44
N GLY A 430 16.52 22.61 21.72
CA GLY A 430 17.05 21.40 22.33
C GLY A 430 16.06 20.24 22.51
N ALA A 431 14.76 20.41 22.18
CA ALA A 431 13.81 19.28 22.14
C ALA A 431 14.25 18.21 21.13
N TRP A 432 14.16 16.94 21.52
CA TRP A 432 14.59 15.84 20.67
C TRP A 432 13.73 14.58 20.88
N GLN A 433 13.69 13.74 19.85
CA GLN A 433 13.10 12.39 19.91
C GLN A 433 13.96 11.42 19.11
N ILE A 434 14.10 10.21 19.64
CA ILE A 434 14.69 9.06 18.93
C ILE A 434 13.67 7.92 18.99
N GLU A 435 13.47 7.25 17.88
CA GLU A 435 12.68 6.03 17.75
C GLU A 435 13.56 4.96 17.10
N ALA A 436 13.55 3.77 17.65
CA ALA A 436 14.24 2.62 17.09
C ALA A 436 13.33 1.41 17.09
N ALA A 437 13.34 0.65 16.01
CA ALA A 437 12.64 -0.62 15.90
C ALA A 437 13.51 -1.65 15.18
N ALA A 438 13.40 -2.91 15.60
CA ALA A 438 14.03 -4.04 14.95
C ALA A 438 13.08 -5.23 15.00
N ASP A 439 13.10 -6.04 13.96
CA ASP A 439 12.30 -7.24 13.86
C ASP A 439 13.07 -8.39 13.21
N TYR A 440 12.73 -9.59 13.65
CA TYR A 440 13.18 -10.86 13.09
C TYR A 440 11.97 -11.73 12.84
N ASP A 441 11.81 -12.24 11.64
CA ASP A 441 10.69 -13.08 11.24
C ASP A 441 11.19 -14.35 10.56
N LYS A 442 10.92 -15.51 11.17
CA LYS A 442 11.14 -16.82 10.58
C LYS A 442 9.84 -17.30 9.97
N VAL A 443 9.82 -17.37 8.64
CA VAL A 443 8.59 -17.71 7.89
C VAL A 443 8.68 -19.13 7.37
N HIS A 444 7.73 -19.97 7.77
CA HIS A 444 7.52 -21.27 7.16
C HIS A 444 6.50 -21.15 6.04
N ASP A 445 6.73 -21.91 4.96
CA ASP A 445 5.88 -21.91 3.77
C ASP A 445 5.73 -20.50 3.14
N PHE A 446 6.74 -19.63 3.22
CA PHE A 446 6.78 -18.30 2.54
C PHE A 446 6.47 -18.49 1.07
N ILE A 447 5.59 -17.65 0.51
CA ILE A 447 5.18 -17.74 -0.89
C ILE A 447 6.10 -16.85 -1.74
N THR A 448 6.92 -17.48 -2.56
CA THR A 448 7.80 -16.79 -3.50
C THR A 448 7.41 -17.06 -4.94
N TYR A 449 7.77 -16.12 -5.82
CA TYR A 449 7.76 -16.32 -7.26
C TYR A 449 9.14 -16.80 -7.71
N ASP A 450 9.13 -17.81 -8.56
CA ASP A 450 10.33 -18.38 -9.20
C ASP A 450 10.09 -18.62 -10.69
N ARG A 451 11.11 -19.08 -11.41
CA ARG A 451 10.96 -19.60 -12.76
C ARG A 451 10.89 -21.12 -12.74
N ALA A 452 10.02 -21.68 -13.57
CA ALA A 452 9.92 -23.13 -13.76
C ALA A 452 11.22 -23.66 -14.36
N ARG A 453 12.05 -24.31 -13.54
CA ARG A 453 13.37 -24.86 -13.87
C ARG A 453 13.61 -26.25 -13.26
N GLY A 454 12.52 -27.00 -13.01
CA GLY A 454 12.59 -28.36 -12.47
C GLY A 454 12.92 -28.41 -10.98
N GLN A 455 12.57 -27.40 -10.20
CA GLN A 455 12.66 -27.42 -8.75
C GLN A 455 11.75 -28.51 -8.18
N ASN A 456 12.01 -28.94 -6.95
CA ASN A 456 11.17 -29.93 -6.28
C ASN A 456 9.67 -29.58 -6.34
N GLY A 457 8.86 -30.49 -6.84
CA GLY A 457 7.42 -30.29 -7.06
C GLY A 457 7.07 -29.49 -8.34
N ILE A 458 8.03 -29.10 -9.18
CA ILE A 458 7.83 -28.39 -10.44
C ILE A 458 8.18 -29.32 -11.60
N HIS A 459 7.19 -29.65 -12.43
CA HIS A 459 7.30 -30.64 -13.52
C HIS A 459 7.64 -30.03 -14.89
N LYS A 460 7.55 -28.69 -15.03
CA LYS A 460 7.93 -27.96 -16.25
C LYS A 460 9.29 -27.30 -16.10
N ASN A 461 10.02 -27.17 -17.23
CA ASN A 461 11.31 -26.50 -17.29
C ASN A 461 11.38 -25.53 -18.48
N ASP A 462 10.41 -24.62 -18.56
CA ASP A 462 10.26 -23.65 -19.66
C ASP A 462 10.52 -22.20 -19.25
N GLY A 463 10.88 -21.98 -17.98
CA GLY A 463 11.21 -20.68 -17.42
C GLY A 463 10.03 -19.74 -17.18
N ASN A 464 8.79 -20.21 -17.34
CA ASN A 464 7.62 -19.42 -16.97
C ASN A 464 7.60 -19.14 -15.46
N ILE A 465 6.98 -18.02 -15.07
CA ILE A 465 6.85 -17.63 -13.67
C ILE A 465 5.90 -18.59 -12.97
N ILE A 466 6.30 -19.06 -11.81
CA ILE A 466 5.56 -19.99 -10.93
C ILE A 466 5.53 -19.44 -9.52
N SER A 467 4.60 -19.94 -8.72
CA SER A 467 4.52 -19.68 -7.27
C SER A 467 4.79 -20.94 -6.49
N ARG A 468 5.58 -20.86 -5.42
CA ARG A 468 5.87 -21.97 -4.53
C ARG A 468 6.09 -21.54 -3.08
N ASN A 469 5.89 -22.46 -2.14
CA ASN A 469 6.26 -22.26 -0.74
C ASN A 469 7.76 -22.59 -0.53
N VAL A 470 8.43 -21.76 0.28
CA VAL A 470 9.81 -21.93 0.76
C VAL A 470 9.88 -21.53 2.21
N ASP A 471 10.92 -21.93 2.94
CA ASP A 471 11.21 -21.31 4.24
C ASP A 471 12.02 -20.03 4.01
N ALA A 472 11.76 -19.01 4.81
CA ALA A 472 12.42 -17.72 4.67
C ALA A 472 12.78 -17.08 6.01
N THR A 473 13.80 -16.24 6.00
CA THR A 473 14.20 -15.38 7.12
C THR A 473 14.15 -13.93 6.68
N LEU A 474 13.40 -13.09 7.42
CA LEU A 474 13.30 -11.66 7.20
C LEU A 474 13.85 -10.91 8.42
N ILE A 475 14.59 -9.84 8.20
CA ILE A 475 15.07 -8.94 9.26
C ILE A 475 14.79 -7.51 8.83
N GLY A 476 14.18 -6.73 9.72
CA GLY A 476 13.95 -5.30 9.57
C GLY A 476 14.64 -4.51 10.68
N ALA A 477 15.14 -3.32 10.35
CA ALA A 477 15.60 -2.37 11.34
C ALA A 477 15.33 -0.94 10.86
N GLU A 478 14.85 -0.11 11.76
CA GLU A 478 14.59 1.31 11.50
C GLU A 478 15.04 2.15 12.70
N ILE A 479 15.70 3.26 12.41
CA ILE A 479 15.99 4.29 13.40
C ILE A 479 15.60 5.65 12.85
N GLY A 480 14.84 6.41 13.63
CA GLY A 480 14.45 7.78 13.37
C GLY A 480 14.95 8.69 14.49
N ALA A 481 15.42 9.87 14.13
CA ALA A 481 15.77 10.90 15.09
C ALA A 481 15.30 12.27 14.61
N ALA A 482 14.84 13.09 15.55
CA ALA A 482 14.53 14.49 15.29
C ALA A 482 15.03 15.34 16.45
N LYS A 483 15.56 16.52 16.15
CA LYS A 483 16.08 17.47 17.12
C LYS A 483 15.81 18.89 16.70
N SER A 484 15.30 19.70 17.59
CA SER A 484 15.29 21.15 17.46
C SER A 484 16.69 21.69 17.72
N LEU A 485 17.33 22.23 16.68
CA LEU A 485 18.67 22.82 16.76
C LEU A 485 18.62 24.26 17.28
N SER A 486 17.53 24.96 17.00
CA SER A 486 17.23 26.29 17.51
C SER A 486 15.69 26.45 17.60
N THR A 487 15.23 27.64 17.94
CA THR A 487 13.79 27.98 17.95
C THR A 487 13.12 27.79 16.59
N ASN A 488 13.88 27.96 15.51
CA ASN A 488 13.36 28.00 14.14
C ASN A 488 13.87 26.84 13.27
N LEU A 489 14.91 26.12 13.71
CA LEU A 489 15.57 25.11 12.90
C LEU A 489 15.47 23.73 13.57
N ALA A 490 15.02 22.75 12.81
CA ALA A 490 14.97 21.34 13.22
C ALA A 490 15.68 20.44 12.21
N ALA A 491 16.36 19.41 12.73
CA ALA A 491 16.92 18.32 11.93
C ALA A 491 16.11 17.05 12.15
N ARG A 492 15.92 16.27 11.08
CA ARG A 492 15.27 14.95 11.11
C ARG A 492 16.10 13.96 10.32
N SER A 493 16.12 12.72 10.78
CA SER A 493 16.73 11.61 10.05
C SER A 493 15.92 10.35 10.21
N LYS A 494 15.95 9.49 9.19
CA LYS A 494 15.34 8.17 9.21
C LYS A 494 16.20 7.22 8.38
N ILE A 495 16.60 6.10 8.97
CA ILE A 495 17.39 5.07 8.32
C ILE A 495 16.60 3.78 8.40
N ARG A 496 16.50 3.04 7.28
CA ARG A 496 15.82 1.75 7.17
C ARG A 496 16.73 0.73 6.54
N TYR A 497 16.72 -0.47 7.11
CA TYR A 497 17.42 -1.63 6.61
C TYR A 497 16.48 -2.81 6.53
N GLN A 498 16.59 -3.60 5.44
CA GLN A 498 15.84 -4.84 5.24
C GLN A 498 16.78 -5.93 4.74
N TYR A 499 16.56 -7.14 5.23
CA TYR A 499 17.23 -8.35 4.81
C TYR A 499 16.20 -9.44 4.59
N GLY A 500 16.39 -10.27 3.55
CA GLY A 500 15.53 -11.42 3.26
C GLY A 500 16.33 -12.56 2.65
N GLU A 501 16.17 -13.75 3.20
CA GLU A 501 16.77 -15.00 2.73
C GLU A 501 15.69 -16.01 2.40
N ASN A 502 15.80 -16.66 1.25
CA ASN A 502 15.13 -17.91 0.96
C ASN A 502 16.01 -19.04 1.50
N ASP A 503 15.66 -19.55 2.68
CA ASP A 503 16.46 -20.55 3.40
C ASP A 503 16.41 -21.92 2.72
N SER A 504 15.30 -22.22 2.02
CA SER A 504 15.15 -23.48 1.29
C SER A 504 16.16 -23.62 0.13
N ASP A 505 16.55 -22.50 -0.48
CA ASP A 505 17.41 -22.48 -1.66
C ASP A 505 18.76 -21.80 -1.40
N ASN A 506 19.03 -21.32 -0.17
CA ASN A 506 20.24 -20.59 0.23
C ASN A 506 20.54 -19.41 -0.71
N ARG A 507 19.56 -18.54 -0.94
CA ARG A 507 19.68 -17.37 -1.81
C ARG A 507 18.89 -16.18 -1.28
N ALA A 508 19.26 -14.97 -1.72
CA ALA A 508 18.51 -13.78 -1.39
C ALA A 508 17.04 -13.91 -1.84
N LEU A 509 16.12 -13.42 -1.04
CA LEU A 509 14.75 -13.18 -1.51
C LEU A 509 14.76 -12.06 -2.56
N TYR A 510 13.89 -12.17 -3.55
CA TYR A 510 13.67 -11.08 -4.48
C TYR A 510 12.85 -9.96 -3.82
N HIS A 511 12.95 -8.74 -4.37
CA HIS A 511 12.17 -7.57 -3.95
C HIS A 511 12.45 -7.09 -2.50
N VAL A 512 13.62 -7.40 -1.96
CA VAL A 512 14.09 -6.86 -0.69
C VAL A 512 14.77 -5.50 -0.92
N ARG A 513 14.25 -4.47 -0.29
CA ARG A 513 14.73 -3.09 -0.47
C ARG A 513 16.15 -2.92 0.08
N PRO A 514 17.04 -2.20 -0.62
CA PRO A 514 18.33 -1.82 -0.05
C PRO A 514 18.17 -0.84 1.11
N LEU A 515 19.24 -0.65 1.88
CA LEU A 515 19.29 0.37 2.92
C LEU A 515 18.95 1.74 2.33
N THR A 516 18.07 2.48 3.01
CA THR A 516 17.72 3.87 2.68
C THR A 516 17.93 4.78 3.88
N ALA A 517 18.28 6.03 3.61
CA ALA A 517 18.40 7.08 4.61
C ALA A 517 17.78 8.38 4.09
N ASP A 518 16.99 9.02 4.94
CA ASP A 518 16.41 10.33 4.72
C ASP A 518 16.94 11.28 5.79
N ILE A 519 17.44 12.44 5.39
CA ILE A 519 17.92 13.50 6.30
C ILE A 519 17.29 14.80 5.84
N ALA A 520 16.63 15.52 6.75
CA ALA A 520 16.00 16.79 6.46
C ALA A 520 16.39 17.87 7.47
N LEU A 521 16.49 19.10 6.98
CA LEU A 521 16.55 20.31 7.77
C LEU A 521 15.34 21.16 7.44
N ASP A 522 14.60 21.55 8.46
CA ASP A 522 13.39 22.34 8.38
C ASP A 522 13.59 23.65 9.14
N TRP A 523 13.47 24.76 8.45
CA TRP A 523 13.45 26.08 9.06
C TRP A 523 12.04 26.65 9.01
N ARG A 524 11.54 27.09 10.15
CA ARG A 524 10.20 27.65 10.30
C ARG A 524 10.26 28.96 11.03
N ASP A 525 9.45 29.90 10.56
CA ASP A 525 9.26 31.16 11.23
C ASP A 525 7.84 31.71 11.05
N TYR A 526 7.54 32.79 11.75
CA TYR A 526 6.25 33.43 11.79
C TYR A 526 6.36 34.90 11.39
N ALA A 527 5.49 35.33 10.51
CA ALA A 527 5.30 36.73 10.14
C ALA A 527 3.91 37.21 10.58
N PRO A 528 3.65 38.52 10.60
CA PRO A 528 2.33 39.06 10.92
C PRO A 528 1.19 38.48 10.08
N PHE A 529 1.47 38.07 8.85
CA PHE A 529 0.50 37.53 7.89
C PHE A 529 0.37 36.00 7.97
N GLY A 530 1.26 35.28 8.65
CA GLY A 530 1.18 33.80 8.71
C GLY A 530 2.48 33.14 9.13
N SER A 531 2.54 31.83 8.92
CA SER A 531 3.74 31.02 9.14
C SER A 531 4.34 30.56 7.82
N TYR A 532 5.66 30.44 7.76
CA TYR A 532 6.35 29.88 6.62
C TYR A 532 7.37 28.83 7.05
N ASN A 533 7.58 27.86 6.18
CA ASN A 533 8.50 26.77 6.38
C ASN A 533 9.34 26.61 5.11
N LEU A 534 10.65 26.40 5.29
CA LEU A 534 11.58 26.05 4.22
C LEU A 534 12.33 24.79 4.63
N GLY A 535 12.50 23.88 3.73
CA GLY A 535 13.18 22.63 4.04
C GLY A 535 14.05 22.12 2.91
N VAL A 536 15.06 21.37 3.30
CA VAL A 536 15.89 20.56 2.41
C VAL A 536 15.85 19.11 2.89
N ASN A 537 15.69 18.19 1.96
CA ASN A 537 15.75 16.76 2.22
C ASN A 537 16.83 16.13 1.34
N LEU A 538 17.69 15.32 1.95
CA LEU A 538 18.61 14.41 1.29
C LEU A 538 18.02 13.00 1.41
N HIS A 539 17.68 12.38 0.29
CA HIS A 539 17.32 10.97 0.23
C HIS A 539 18.49 10.16 -0.34
N TYR A 540 18.90 9.14 0.36
CA TYR A 540 19.96 8.20 -0.02
C TYR A 540 19.41 6.79 -0.09
N ALA A 541 19.70 6.08 -1.18
CA ALA A 541 19.49 4.63 -1.32
C ALA A 541 20.82 3.94 -1.64
N HIS A 542 21.13 2.90 -0.88
CA HIS A 542 22.32 2.10 -1.13
C HIS A 542 22.13 1.26 -2.42
N LYS A 543 23.23 0.87 -3.04
CA LYS A 543 23.17 -0.06 -4.19
C LYS A 543 22.51 -1.37 -3.75
N ASN A 544 21.64 -1.92 -4.60
CA ASN A 544 21.11 -3.26 -4.38
C ASN A 544 22.14 -4.33 -4.75
N SER A 545 23.05 -4.64 -3.81
CA SER A 545 24.06 -5.67 -3.98
C SER A 545 23.57 -7.08 -3.63
N ARG A 546 22.57 -7.18 -2.75
CA ARG A 546 21.98 -8.43 -2.31
C ARG A 546 20.59 -8.59 -2.94
N ARG A 547 20.51 -9.41 -3.98
CA ARG A 547 19.31 -9.61 -4.80
C ARG A 547 19.23 -11.05 -5.30
N ASP A 548 18.02 -11.50 -5.61
CA ASP A 548 17.83 -12.76 -6.34
C ASP A 548 18.18 -12.59 -7.82
N SER A 549 19.42 -12.88 -8.14
CA SER A 549 19.94 -12.89 -9.52
C SER A 549 20.03 -14.30 -10.13
N ASN A 550 19.54 -15.31 -9.42
CA ASN A 550 19.61 -16.70 -9.88
C ASN A 550 18.64 -16.93 -11.05
N LYS A 551 19.18 -17.00 -12.25
CA LYS A 551 18.40 -17.25 -13.48
C LYS A 551 18.02 -18.72 -13.66
N THR A 552 18.57 -19.62 -12.86
CA THR A 552 18.31 -21.07 -12.96
C THR A 552 17.09 -21.45 -12.14
N THR A 553 17.03 -21.07 -10.86
CA THR A 553 15.95 -21.44 -9.94
C THR A 553 15.16 -20.24 -9.45
N GLY A 554 15.76 -19.05 -9.37
CA GLY A 554 15.12 -17.82 -8.97
C GLY A 554 14.43 -17.09 -10.12
N LEU A 555 13.78 -15.97 -9.85
CA LEU A 555 13.23 -15.09 -10.89
C LEU A 555 14.34 -14.55 -11.80
N GLY A 556 15.51 -14.27 -11.25
CA GLY A 556 16.63 -13.67 -11.97
C GLY A 556 16.29 -12.28 -12.52
N LEU A 557 15.24 -11.63 -11.99
CA LEU A 557 14.69 -10.37 -12.47
C LEU A 557 14.99 -9.19 -11.55
N ASP A 558 15.59 -9.44 -10.38
CA ASP A 558 16.01 -8.36 -9.51
C ASP A 558 17.07 -7.50 -10.19
N TYR A 559 16.72 -6.26 -10.46
CA TYR A 559 17.60 -5.32 -11.10
C TYR A 559 18.76 -4.91 -10.21
N PRO A 560 19.97 -4.86 -10.76
CA PRO A 560 21.09 -4.21 -10.08
C PRO A 560 20.89 -2.70 -10.12
N THR A 561 20.25 -2.13 -9.11
CA THR A 561 20.21 -0.68 -8.98
C THR A 561 21.48 -0.17 -8.34
N ALA A 562 22.10 0.83 -8.98
CA ALA A 562 23.21 1.56 -8.38
C ALA A 562 22.68 2.39 -7.20
N GLY A 563 23.53 2.61 -6.19
CA GLY A 563 23.22 3.56 -5.13
C GLY A 563 23.07 4.98 -5.67
N TYR A 564 22.18 5.74 -5.05
CA TYR A 564 21.96 7.13 -5.44
C TYR A 564 21.65 8.01 -4.21
N ALA A 565 21.80 9.31 -4.42
CA ALA A 565 21.30 10.33 -3.51
C ALA A 565 20.61 11.44 -4.31
N THR A 566 19.49 11.93 -3.81
CA THR A 566 18.79 13.09 -4.36
C THR A 566 18.60 14.13 -3.28
N VAL A 567 18.64 15.40 -3.69
CA VAL A 567 18.34 16.53 -2.82
C VAL A 567 17.04 17.16 -3.29
N ASN A 568 16.13 17.38 -2.35
CA ASN A 568 14.84 18.00 -2.60
C ASN A 568 14.75 19.28 -1.77
N LEU A 569 14.18 20.33 -2.35
CA LEU A 569 13.86 21.58 -1.66
C LEU A 569 12.35 21.73 -1.61
N TYR A 570 11.84 22.27 -0.52
CA TYR A 570 10.41 22.55 -0.37
C TYR A 570 10.18 23.77 0.51
N GLY A 571 9.04 24.40 0.29
CA GLY A 571 8.61 25.53 1.10
C GLY A 571 7.10 25.61 1.19
N SER A 572 6.62 26.21 2.26
CA SER A 572 5.20 26.52 2.43
C SER A 572 5.02 27.86 3.12
N LEU A 573 3.97 28.56 2.70
CA LEU A 573 3.46 29.76 3.36
C LEU A 573 2.00 29.50 3.72
N GLN A 574 1.65 29.60 4.99
CA GLN A 574 0.29 29.51 5.47
C GLN A 574 -0.14 30.82 6.09
N THR A 575 -1.10 31.48 5.48
CA THR A 575 -1.67 32.71 6.03
C THR A 575 -2.56 32.43 7.23
N ARG A 576 -2.77 33.44 8.09
CA ARG A 576 -3.65 33.33 9.26
C ARG A 576 -5.08 32.99 8.89
N ASP A 577 -5.51 33.43 7.73
CA ASP A 577 -6.92 33.43 7.42
C ASP A 577 -7.41 32.21 6.66
N ARG A 578 -6.69 31.61 5.72
CA ARG A 578 -7.32 30.53 4.94
C ARG A 578 -6.47 29.96 3.81
N PHE A 579 -5.36 30.61 3.50
CA PHE A 579 -4.64 30.34 2.27
C PHE A 579 -3.28 29.72 2.56
N ALA A 580 -2.95 28.68 1.84
CA ALA A 580 -1.61 28.09 1.88
C ALA A 580 -1.05 27.96 0.47
N ILE A 581 0.21 28.34 0.32
CA ILE A 581 1.02 28.10 -0.89
C ILE A 581 2.08 27.07 -0.50
N THR A 582 2.32 26.12 -1.39
CA THR A 582 3.41 25.16 -1.28
C THR A 582 4.20 25.15 -2.58
N LEU A 583 5.51 24.98 -2.49
CA LEU A 583 6.38 24.86 -3.65
C LEU A 583 7.49 23.86 -3.37
N GLY A 584 8.00 23.23 -4.40
CA GLY A 584 9.12 22.31 -4.24
C GLY A 584 9.86 22.02 -5.52
N VAL A 585 11.07 21.51 -5.32
CA VAL A 585 11.96 21.02 -6.37
C VAL A 585 12.45 19.65 -5.92
N ASN A 586 12.04 18.60 -6.60
CA ASN A 586 12.57 17.26 -6.39
C ASN A 586 13.75 17.01 -7.32
N ASN A 587 14.70 16.18 -6.88
CA ASN A 587 15.89 15.84 -7.65
C ASN A 587 16.62 17.11 -8.15
N LEU A 588 16.94 18.03 -7.23
CA LEU A 588 17.51 19.36 -7.51
C LEU A 588 18.67 19.33 -8.53
N PHE A 589 19.54 18.31 -8.43
CA PHE A 589 20.73 18.17 -9.27
C PHE A 589 20.48 17.38 -10.57
N ASN A 590 19.22 17.11 -10.88
CA ASN A 590 18.81 16.39 -12.10
C ASN A 590 19.54 15.06 -12.29
N ARG A 591 19.74 14.31 -11.19
CA ARG A 591 20.43 13.01 -11.24
C ARG A 591 19.56 11.98 -11.93
N ARG A 592 20.15 11.22 -12.86
CA ARG A 592 19.53 10.00 -13.39
C ARG A 592 19.72 8.88 -12.38
N TYR A 593 18.63 8.24 -11.95
CA TYR A 593 18.66 7.13 -11.01
C TYR A 593 17.52 6.14 -11.25
N PHE A 594 17.65 4.96 -10.67
CA PHE A 594 16.67 3.88 -10.74
C PHE A 594 16.30 3.48 -9.33
N ALA A 595 15.08 3.81 -8.90
CA ALA A 595 14.60 3.38 -7.61
C ALA A 595 14.30 1.88 -7.65
N TYR A 596 14.76 1.13 -6.65
CA TYR A 596 14.67 -0.33 -6.65
C TYR A 596 13.22 -0.84 -6.70
N ASN A 597 12.35 -0.25 -5.91
CA ASN A 597 10.93 -0.63 -5.83
C ASN A 597 10.09 -0.27 -7.07
N GLU A 598 10.65 0.51 -7.98
CA GLU A 598 9.98 0.93 -9.24
C GLU A 598 10.42 0.08 -10.43
N GLN A 599 11.33 -0.86 -10.22
CA GLN A 599 11.80 -1.71 -11.28
C GLN A 599 10.82 -2.86 -11.56
N PRO A 600 10.74 -3.35 -12.82
CA PRO A 600 9.87 -4.48 -13.13
C PRO A 600 10.40 -5.76 -12.45
N HIS A 601 9.65 -6.28 -11.49
CA HIS A 601 10.07 -7.42 -10.69
C HIS A 601 9.49 -8.77 -11.14
N THR A 602 8.38 -8.82 -11.88
CA THR A 602 7.68 -10.09 -12.03
C THR A 602 7.38 -10.53 -13.46
N ALA A 603 7.27 -9.67 -14.44
CA ALA A 603 6.58 -10.05 -15.67
C ALA A 603 7.36 -9.86 -16.97
N ALA A 604 8.55 -9.31 -16.95
CA ALA A 604 9.21 -8.95 -18.19
C ALA A 604 10.40 -9.86 -18.50
N ILE A 605 10.46 -10.34 -19.73
CA ILE A 605 11.57 -11.17 -20.22
C ILE A 605 12.80 -10.34 -20.54
N ASN A 606 12.59 -9.10 -20.97
CA ASN A 606 13.63 -8.10 -21.15
C ASN A 606 13.14 -6.81 -20.51
N PRO A 607 13.12 -6.74 -19.19
CA PRO A 607 12.66 -5.55 -18.53
C PRO A 607 13.66 -4.43 -18.79
N ASN A 608 13.23 -3.38 -19.46
CA ASN A 608 13.99 -2.14 -19.46
C ASN A 608 13.85 -1.49 -18.08
N PRO A 609 14.95 -1.15 -17.42
CA PRO A 609 14.88 -0.42 -16.17
C PRO A 609 14.17 0.91 -16.39
N VAL A 610 13.26 1.24 -15.48
CA VAL A 610 12.54 2.51 -15.49
C VAL A 610 13.30 3.52 -14.65
N ALA A 611 13.85 4.54 -15.31
CA ALA A 611 14.54 5.62 -14.63
C ALA A 611 13.52 6.56 -13.97
N ALA A 612 13.85 7.06 -12.80
CA ALA A 612 13.04 8.05 -12.10
C ALA A 612 13.02 9.40 -12.85
N PRO A 613 12.03 10.28 -12.58
CA PRO A 613 11.92 11.58 -13.21
C PRO A 613 13.18 12.45 -13.06
N GLU A 614 13.40 13.30 -14.05
CA GLU A 614 14.35 14.39 -13.95
C GLU A 614 13.98 15.35 -12.80
N ARG A 615 14.70 16.45 -12.66
CA ARG A 615 14.32 17.51 -11.72
C ARG A 615 12.87 17.95 -11.97
N SER A 616 12.05 17.81 -10.96
CA SER A 616 10.65 18.24 -11.01
C SER A 616 10.43 19.48 -10.14
N VAL A 617 9.67 20.43 -10.67
CA VAL A 617 9.27 21.65 -9.98
C VAL A 617 7.75 21.66 -9.89
N TRP A 618 7.22 22.04 -8.75
CA TRP A 618 5.78 22.10 -8.55
C TRP A 618 5.41 23.28 -7.65
N LEU A 619 4.19 23.79 -7.85
CA LEU A 619 3.55 24.83 -7.07
C LEU A 619 2.14 24.37 -6.73
N GLY A 620 1.78 24.42 -5.46
CA GLY A 620 0.46 24.08 -4.97
C GLY A 620 -0.16 25.20 -4.15
N PHE A 621 -1.47 25.24 -4.10
CA PHE A 621 -2.18 26.09 -3.18
C PHE A 621 -3.40 25.39 -2.59
N ASN A 622 -3.78 25.81 -1.40
CA ASN A 622 -4.94 25.35 -0.67
C ASN A 622 -5.69 26.56 -0.12
N TYR A 623 -7.00 26.56 -0.27
CA TYR A 623 -7.86 27.60 0.27
C TYR A 623 -9.06 26.98 0.99
N ASN A 624 -9.32 27.47 2.23
CA ASN A 624 -10.43 27.02 3.06
C ASN A 624 -11.40 28.19 3.29
N PHE A 625 -12.60 28.09 2.77
CA PHE A 625 -13.66 29.07 2.90
C PHE A 625 -14.39 29.00 4.23
#